data_fa36846eb3a84b27b5df7bab8febb4a8
#
_entry.id   fa36846eb3a84b27b5df7bab8febb4a8
#
_cell.length_a   1.000
_cell.length_b   1.000
_cell.length_c   1.000
_cell.angle_alpha   90.00
_cell.angle_beta   90.00
_cell.angle_gamma   90.00
#
_symmetry.space_group_name_H-M   'P 1'
#
loop_
_entity.id
_entity.type
_entity.pdbx_description
1 polymer ?
#
loop_
_entity_poly.entity_id
_entity_poly.type
_entity_poly.pdbx_seq_one_letter_code
_entity_poly.pdbx_strand_id
1 'polypeptide(L)'
;MVHSQVNGEQFALKPMNCPHHAQIFASRPRTYRDMPVRYMEATTDYRDEKTGELGGLSRVRCLTQDDSHVFCRNEQIKGEVERLVGIVRELYSLVGMSKLRARLSYRNDEDKYLGDKELWKMAQEQIKMAAIDNNLEYFEAEGEAAFYGPKIDFMAEDAMGREHQLATIQLDFVQPERFGLTYVNEKGEKERPVMIHHATLGSIERFMSVFIEHTAGWFPFWCAPEQIRILTINDAVEDYVAKIEAILKDITLETPLRHNDIRYRVDRRNESLGKKIREATKMKIPCILIVGPKDVEAETVSVRLHESEDTVKLADLAEYIKNLK
;
A
#
# COMPACT_ATOMS: atom_id res chain seq x y z
N MET A 1 -15.93 -1.99 20.28
CA MET A 1 -14.68 -1.26 20.66
C MET A 1 -13.98 -2.04 21.76
N VAL A 2 -12.66 -2.09 21.72
CA VAL A 2 -11.85 -2.68 22.81
C VAL A 2 -11.69 -1.63 23.91
N HIS A 3 -12.06 -1.98 25.13
CA HIS A 3 -11.97 -1.10 26.29
C HIS A 3 -10.87 -1.59 27.24
N SER A 4 -10.21 -0.67 27.91
CA SER A 4 -9.22 -0.92 28.95
C SER A 4 -9.51 -0.05 30.17
N GLN A 5 -9.08 -0.48 31.36
CA GLN A 5 -9.19 0.30 32.57
C GLN A 5 -7.79 0.44 33.19
N VAL A 6 -7.36 1.68 33.42
CA VAL A 6 -6.07 2.00 34.04
C VAL A 6 -6.32 2.98 35.19
N ASN A 7 -5.89 2.66 36.38
CA ASN A 7 -6.06 3.49 37.58
C ASN A 7 -7.50 3.98 37.86
N GLY A 8 -8.50 3.13 37.51
CA GLY A 8 -9.92 3.45 37.68
C GLY A 8 -10.54 4.26 36.55
N GLU A 9 -9.76 4.73 35.59
CA GLU A 9 -10.26 5.41 34.40
C GLU A 9 -10.50 4.43 33.25
N GLN A 10 -11.59 4.64 32.49
CA GLN A 10 -11.91 3.84 31.32
C GLN A 10 -11.29 4.46 30.08
N PHE A 11 -10.60 3.64 29.31
CA PHE A 11 -10.06 3.97 28.00
C PHE A 11 -10.70 3.11 26.91
N ALA A 12 -10.88 3.68 25.73
CA ALA A 12 -11.22 2.95 24.53
C ALA A 12 -10.02 2.97 23.58
N LEU A 13 -9.60 1.79 23.10
CA LEU A 13 -8.63 1.71 22.02
C LEU A 13 -9.32 2.13 20.72
N LYS A 14 -8.67 3.01 19.95
CA LYS A 14 -9.28 3.58 18.75
C LYS A 14 -9.55 2.51 17.69
N PRO A 15 -10.79 2.40 17.18
CA PRO A 15 -11.13 1.47 16.12
C PRO A 15 -10.94 2.04 14.71
N MET A 16 -10.71 3.36 14.62
CA MET A 16 -10.53 4.15 13.40
C MET A 16 -9.81 5.45 13.72
N ASN A 17 -9.17 6.03 12.73
CA ASN A 17 -8.37 7.24 12.88
C ASN A 17 -9.06 8.54 12.41
N CYS A 18 -10.16 8.46 11.70
CA CYS A 18 -10.88 9.63 11.18
C CYS A 18 -11.19 10.72 12.22
N PRO A 19 -11.54 10.42 13.51
CA PRO A 19 -11.73 11.46 14.52
C PRO A 19 -10.48 12.30 14.78
N HIS A 20 -9.29 11.71 14.71
CA HIS A 20 -8.01 12.43 14.93
C HIS A 20 -7.74 13.41 13.78
N HIS A 21 -7.89 12.99 12.53
CA HIS A 21 -7.75 13.89 11.38
C HIS A 21 -8.81 15.00 11.37
N ALA A 22 -10.05 14.71 11.79
CA ALA A 22 -11.09 15.72 11.97
C ALA A 22 -10.68 16.76 13.04
N GLN A 23 -10.11 16.36 14.16
CA GLN A 23 -9.61 17.27 15.19
C GLN A 23 -8.41 18.10 14.71
N ILE A 24 -7.49 17.52 13.93
CA ILE A 24 -6.38 18.25 13.33
C ILE A 24 -6.92 19.28 12.32
N PHE A 25 -7.92 18.93 11.51
CA PHE A 25 -8.57 19.89 10.62
C PHE A 25 -9.19 21.05 11.41
N ALA A 26 -9.92 20.76 12.48
CA ALA A 26 -10.61 21.73 13.34
C ALA A 26 -9.67 22.60 14.18
N SER A 27 -8.39 22.21 14.37
CA SER A 27 -7.45 22.89 15.28
C SER A 27 -7.10 24.33 14.89
N ARG A 28 -7.42 24.74 13.67
CA ARG A 28 -7.24 26.11 13.17
C ARG A 28 -8.31 26.51 12.16
N PRO A 29 -8.63 27.82 12.05
CA PRO A 29 -9.55 28.32 11.02
C PRO A 29 -9.06 27.93 9.60
N ARG A 30 -10.01 27.63 8.72
CA ARG A 30 -9.76 27.28 7.31
C ARG A 30 -10.56 28.17 6.40
N THR A 31 -10.03 28.42 5.22
CA THR A 31 -10.69 29.14 4.13
C THR A 31 -10.74 28.26 2.87
N TYR A 32 -11.53 28.67 1.89
CA TYR A 32 -11.60 27.99 0.60
C TYR A 32 -10.23 27.86 -0.11
N ARG A 33 -9.28 28.75 0.21
CA ARG A 33 -7.90 28.73 -0.34
C ARG A 33 -7.05 27.62 0.25
N ASP A 34 -7.39 27.14 1.45
CA ASP A 34 -6.70 26.04 2.11
C ASP A 34 -7.19 24.67 1.59
N MET A 35 -8.34 24.64 0.87
CA MET A 35 -8.98 23.43 0.42
C MET A 35 -8.45 22.97 -0.95
N PRO A 36 -8.21 21.69 -1.19
CA PRO A 36 -8.42 20.57 -0.29
C PRO A 36 -7.27 20.38 0.70
N VAL A 37 -7.59 19.93 1.92
CA VAL A 37 -6.63 19.53 2.96
C VAL A 37 -6.53 18.02 2.98
N ARG A 38 -5.32 17.48 2.92
CA ARG A 38 -5.07 16.05 2.89
C ARG A 38 -4.18 15.63 4.05
N TYR A 39 -4.61 14.62 4.79
CA TYR A 39 -3.82 13.98 5.85
C TYR A 39 -3.66 12.51 5.52
N MET A 40 -2.49 11.96 5.84
CA MET A 40 -2.18 10.54 5.71
C MET A 40 -1.22 10.11 6.81
N GLU A 41 -1.46 8.95 7.38
CA GLU A 41 -0.53 8.30 8.30
C GLU A 41 -0.67 6.77 8.23
N ALA A 42 0.42 6.06 8.54
CA ALA A 42 0.34 4.65 8.87
C ALA A 42 0.03 4.55 10.38
N THR A 43 -1.18 4.12 10.71
CA THR A 43 -1.68 4.19 12.08
C THR A 43 -2.21 2.85 12.57
N THR A 44 -2.11 2.61 13.88
CA THR A 44 -2.62 1.40 14.50
C THR A 44 -4.06 1.59 14.94
N ASP A 45 -4.94 0.70 14.46
CA ASP A 45 -6.33 0.60 14.87
C ASP A 45 -6.61 -0.74 15.57
N TYR A 46 -7.61 -0.73 16.47
CA TYR A 46 -7.98 -1.89 17.26
C TYR A 46 -9.43 -2.27 17.01
N ARG A 47 -9.66 -3.50 16.60
CA ARG A 47 -11.01 -4.03 16.32
C ARG A 47 -11.31 -5.23 17.19
N ASP A 48 -12.51 -5.22 17.76
CA ASP A 48 -13.00 -6.29 18.62
C ASP A 48 -13.57 -7.43 17.77
N GLU A 49 -12.68 -8.05 16.97
CA GLU A 49 -13.04 -9.17 16.11
C GLU A 49 -13.32 -10.40 16.96
N LYS A 50 -14.40 -11.12 16.63
CA LYS A 50 -14.74 -12.38 17.30
C LYS A 50 -13.70 -13.46 16.99
N THR A 51 -13.50 -14.38 17.90
CA THR A 51 -12.47 -15.44 17.75
C THR A 51 -12.62 -16.23 16.45
N GLY A 52 -13.85 -16.55 16.03
CA GLY A 52 -14.11 -17.27 14.77
C GLY A 52 -13.90 -16.46 13.48
N GLU A 53 -13.67 -15.15 13.59
CA GLU A 53 -13.44 -14.25 12.46
C GLU A 53 -11.94 -14.01 12.19
N LEU A 54 -11.06 -14.39 13.13
CA LEU A 54 -9.62 -14.20 12.99
C LEU A 54 -9.05 -15.12 11.90
N GLY A 55 -8.13 -14.58 11.07
CA GLY A 55 -7.57 -15.29 9.93
C GLY A 55 -6.10 -15.00 9.69
N GLY A 56 -5.20 -15.33 10.64
CA GLY A 56 -3.78 -15.02 10.51
C GLY A 56 -3.55 -13.53 10.28
N LEU A 57 -2.74 -13.16 9.29
CA LEU A 57 -2.52 -11.74 8.93
C LEU A 57 -3.71 -11.12 8.19
N SER A 58 -4.58 -11.92 7.58
CA SER A 58 -5.70 -11.39 6.79
C SER A 58 -6.80 -10.73 7.63
N ARG A 59 -6.96 -11.13 8.92
CA ARG A 59 -7.90 -10.51 9.85
C ARG A 59 -7.40 -10.58 11.29
N VAL A 60 -6.94 -9.44 11.80
CA VAL A 60 -6.32 -9.27 13.11
C VAL A 60 -7.11 -8.28 13.98
N ARG A 61 -6.91 -8.32 15.30
CA ARG A 61 -7.52 -7.36 16.25
C ARG A 61 -6.75 -6.05 16.37
N CYS A 62 -5.45 -6.08 16.09
CA CYS A 62 -4.58 -4.91 16.06
C CYS A 62 -3.98 -4.85 14.64
N LEU A 63 -4.30 -3.82 13.90
CA LEU A 63 -3.90 -3.66 12.51
C LEU A 63 -3.23 -2.30 12.28
N THR A 64 -2.33 -2.27 11.32
CA THR A 64 -1.76 -1.03 10.82
C THR A 64 -2.47 -0.66 9.52
N GLN A 65 -3.12 0.50 9.49
CA GLN A 65 -3.83 1.00 8.31
C GLN A 65 -3.07 2.15 7.67
N ASP A 66 -2.98 2.17 6.35
CA ASP A 66 -2.56 3.33 5.56
C ASP A 66 -3.73 4.30 5.41
N ASP A 67 -4.04 4.99 6.49
CA ASP A 67 -5.25 5.78 6.61
C ASP A 67 -5.06 7.21 6.12
N SER A 68 -5.89 7.63 5.17
CA SER A 68 -5.86 8.99 4.65
C SER A 68 -7.26 9.61 4.58
N HIS A 69 -7.30 10.93 4.79
CA HIS A 69 -8.52 11.72 4.75
C HIS A 69 -8.30 13.00 3.96
N VAL A 70 -9.19 13.24 3.01
CA VAL A 70 -9.23 14.49 2.23
C VAL A 70 -10.44 15.29 2.68
N PHE A 71 -10.22 16.51 3.14
CA PHE A 71 -11.28 17.50 3.41
C PHE A 71 -11.34 18.43 2.22
N CYS A 72 -12.43 18.41 1.48
CA CYS A 72 -12.56 19.15 0.23
C CYS A 72 -13.90 19.86 0.11
N ARG A 73 -14.01 20.77 -0.86
CA ARG A 73 -15.25 21.38 -1.29
C ARG A 73 -16.01 20.43 -2.22
N ASN A 74 -17.32 20.60 -2.38
CA ASN A 74 -18.14 19.72 -3.23
C ASN A 74 -17.61 19.65 -4.67
N GLU A 75 -17.22 20.77 -5.26
CA GLU A 75 -16.69 20.84 -6.62
C GLU A 75 -15.29 20.19 -6.79
N GLN A 76 -14.60 19.91 -5.68
CA GLN A 76 -13.29 19.24 -5.70
C GLN A 76 -13.40 17.72 -5.62
N ILE A 77 -14.55 17.15 -5.25
CA ILE A 77 -14.73 15.71 -5.05
C ILE A 77 -14.26 14.91 -6.28
N LYS A 78 -14.72 15.30 -7.47
CA LYS A 78 -14.35 14.61 -8.72
C LYS A 78 -12.84 14.51 -8.90
N GLY A 79 -12.12 15.63 -8.82
CA GLY A 79 -10.67 15.66 -9.00
C GLY A 79 -9.91 14.91 -7.91
N GLU A 80 -10.40 14.95 -6.66
CA GLU A 80 -9.79 14.21 -5.58
C GLU A 80 -10.00 12.69 -5.73
N VAL A 81 -11.19 12.23 -6.09
CA VAL A 81 -11.45 10.81 -6.35
C VAL A 81 -10.64 10.32 -7.54
N GLU A 82 -10.56 11.07 -8.65
CA GLU A 82 -9.72 10.74 -9.80
C GLU A 82 -8.26 10.55 -9.41
N ARG A 83 -7.71 11.46 -8.62
CA ARG A 83 -6.35 11.36 -8.08
C ARG A 83 -6.14 10.09 -7.24
N LEU A 84 -7.08 9.78 -6.35
CA LEU A 84 -6.99 8.60 -5.48
C LEU A 84 -7.10 7.29 -6.27
N VAL A 85 -7.96 7.24 -7.28
CA VAL A 85 -8.05 6.11 -8.24
C VAL A 85 -6.72 5.93 -8.97
N GLY A 86 -6.08 7.02 -9.39
CA GLY A 86 -4.75 6.99 -10.01
C GLY A 86 -3.71 6.35 -9.10
N ILE A 87 -3.65 6.74 -7.82
CA ILE A 87 -2.73 6.19 -6.82
C ILE A 87 -2.96 4.67 -6.64
N VAL A 88 -4.23 4.24 -6.52
CA VAL A 88 -4.57 2.82 -6.40
C VAL A 88 -4.06 2.04 -7.62
N ARG A 89 -4.38 2.49 -8.84
CA ARG A 89 -3.95 1.82 -10.07
C ARG A 89 -2.43 1.72 -10.20
N GLU A 90 -1.73 2.80 -9.89
CA GLU A 90 -0.27 2.84 -9.93
C GLU A 90 0.34 1.81 -8.98
N LEU A 91 -0.06 1.83 -7.69
CA LEU A 91 0.47 0.91 -6.69
C LEU A 91 0.20 -0.56 -7.06
N TYR A 92 -1.05 -0.90 -7.43
CA TYR A 92 -1.40 -2.28 -7.75
C TYR A 92 -0.73 -2.78 -9.03
N SER A 93 -0.47 -1.89 -9.99
CA SER A 93 0.36 -2.20 -11.16
C SER A 93 1.81 -2.53 -10.77
N LEU A 94 2.39 -1.75 -9.85
CA LEU A 94 3.77 -1.96 -9.36
C LEU A 94 3.97 -3.28 -8.61
N VAL A 95 2.93 -3.75 -7.92
CA VAL A 95 2.97 -5.03 -7.19
C VAL A 95 2.46 -6.21 -8.02
N GLY A 96 2.17 -6.02 -9.32
CA GLY A 96 1.74 -7.07 -10.24
C GLY A 96 0.26 -7.46 -10.13
N MET A 97 -0.55 -6.70 -9.37
CA MET A 97 -1.99 -6.95 -9.16
C MET A 97 -2.86 -6.00 -9.99
N SER A 98 -2.64 -5.93 -11.30
CA SER A 98 -3.29 -4.95 -12.18
C SER A 98 -4.77 -5.25 -12.49
N LYS A 99 -5.27 -6.46 -12.22
CA LYS A 99 -6.68 -6.81 -12.38
C LYS A 99 -7.49 -6.28 -11.20
N LEU A 100 -8.05 -5.10 -11.38
CA LEU A 100 -8.86 -4.41 -10.37
C LEU A 100 -10.30 -4.26 -10.87
N ARG A 101 -11.27 -4.68 -10.05
CA ARG A 101 -12.69 -4.37 -10.21
C ARG A 101 -13.14 -3.46 -9.08
N ALA A 102 -14.05 -2.55 -9.36
CA ALA A 102 -14.64 -1.66 -8.37
C ALA A 102 -16.00 -2.20 -7.91
N ARG A 103 -16.18 -2.36 -6.60
CA ARG A 103 -17.49 -2.56 -6.01
C ARG A 103 -18.02 -1.22 -5.53
N LEU A 104 -19.13 -0.75 -6.10
CA LEU A 104 -19.83 0.43 -5.62
C LEU A 104 -20.79 0.00 -4.51
N SER A 105 -20.39 0.28 -3.28
CA SER A 105 -21.08 -0.16 -2.07
C SER A 105 -22.09 0.90 -1.65
N TYR A 106 -23.37 0.57 -1.78
CA TYR A 106 -24.50 1.44 -1.51
C TYR A 106 -25.19 1.07 -0.19
N ARG A 107 -25.96 2.02 0.35
CA ARG A 107 -26.87 1.74 1.45
C ARG A 107 -28.05 0.87 0.98
N ASN A 108 -28.64 0.15 1.90
CA ASN A 108 -29.98 -0.40 1.82
C ASN A 108 -30.93 0.36 2.77
N ASP A 109 -32.10 -0.17 3.06
CA ASP A 109 -33.08 0.45 3.96
C ASP A 109 -32.86 0.18 5.47
N GLU A 110 -31.70 -0.41 5.86
CA GLU A 110 -31.39 -0.65 7.27
C GLU A 110 -31.13 0.66 8.04
N ASP A 111 -31.51 0.70 9.33
CA ASP A 111 -31.37 1.86 10.21
C ASP A 111 -29.92 2.19 10.61
N LYS A 112 -28.95 1.35 10.21
CA LYS A 112 -27.54 1.57 10.52
C LYS A 112 -26.91 2.77 9.82
N TYR A 113 -27.54 3.28 8.75
CA TYR A 113 -27.00 4.36 7.92
C TYR A 113 -27.43 5.72 8.46
N LEU A 114 -26.44 6.57 8.67
CA LEU A 114 -26.62 7.92 9.22
C LEU A 114 -26.80 8.98 8.12
N GLY A 115 -27.49 10.06 8.45
CA GLY A 115 -27.69 11.19 7.55
C GLY A 115 -28.97 11.10 6.73
N ASP A 116 -29.21 12.15 5.94
CA ASP A 116 -30.41 12.33 5.14
C ASP A 116 -30.41 11.44 3.89
N LYS A 117 -31.57 10.93 3.47
CA LYS A 117 -31.71 10.05 2.29
C LYS A 117 -31.35 10.75 0.97
N GLU A 118 -31.65 12.03 0.82
CA GLU A 118 -31.29 12.77 -0.40
C GLU A 118 -29.79 12.99 -0.49
N LEU A 119 -29.12 13.24 0.64
CA LEU A 119 -27.66 13.32 0.72
C LEU A 119 -27.00 12.00 0.29
N TRP A 120 -27.55 10.88 0.73
CA TRP A 120 -27.10 9.54 0.32
C TRP A 120 -27.25 9.31 -1.19
N LYS A 121 -28.41 9.69 -1.75
CA LYS A 121 -28.67 9.56 -3.19
C LYS A 121 -27.63 10.36 -4.00
N MET A 122 -27.39 11.60 -3.59
CA MET A 122 -26.37 12.45 -4.23
C MET A 122 -24.97 11.82 -4.12
N ALA A 123 -24.59 11.34 -2.93
CA ALA A 123 -23.28 10.74 -2.72
C ALA A 123 -23.09 9.44 -3.53
N GLN A 124 -24.11 8.59 -3.62
CA GLN A 124 -24.08 7.37 -4.41
C GLN A 124 -23.94 7.68 -5.91
N GLU A 125 -24.66 8.69 -6.40
CA GLU A 125 -24.52 9.14 -7.78
C GLU A 125 -23.10 9.67 -8.07
N GLN A 126 -22.51 10.42 -7.13
CA GLN A 126 -21.16 10.94 -7.30
C GLN A 126 -20.11 9.83 -7.40
N ILE A 127 -20.17 8.77 -6.57
CA ILE A 127 -19.22 7.66 -6.68
C ILE A 127 -19.44 6.84 -7.95
N LYS A 128 -20.68 6.70 -8.41
CA LYS A 128 -21.01 6.06 -9.68
C LYS A 128 -20.43 6.82 -10.86
N MET A 129 -20.65 8.13 -10.91
CA MET A 129 -20.06 8.99 -11.93
C MET A 129 -18.53 8.95 -11.89
N ALA A 130 -17.93 8.95 -10.69
CA ALA A 130 -16.49 8.82 -10.55
C ALA A 130 -15.97 7.49 -11.11
N ALA A 131 -16.68 6.37 -10.91
CA ALA A 131 -16.32 5.08 -11.48
C ALA A 131 -16.38 5.12 -13.02
N ILE A 132 -17.42 5.71 -13.60
CA ILE A 132 -17.61 5.87 -15.05
C ILE A 132 -16.51 6.76 -15.63
N ASP A 133 -16.29 7.94 -15.07
CA ASP A 133 -15.31 8.92 -15.55
C ASP A 133 -13.87 8.39 -15.52
N ASN A 134 -13.59 7.50 -14.58
CA ASN A 134 -12.28 6.85 -14.46
C ASN A 134 -12.18 5.51 -15.23
N ASN A 135 -13.18 5.12 -16.02
CA ASN A 135 -13.23 3.85 -16.74
C ASN A 135 -12.92 2.64 -15.83
N LEU A 136 -13.55 2.59 -14.66
CA LEU A 136 -13.46 1.44 -13.76
C LEU A 136 -14.43 0.36 -14.25
N GLU A 137 -13.95 -0.90 -14.30
CA GLU A 137 -14.85 -2.04 -14.36
C GLU A 137 -15.54 -2.15 -12.99
N TYR A 138 -16.87 -1.98 -12.93
CA TYR A 138 -17.57 -1.94 -11.66
C TYR A 138 -18.84 -2.77 -11.61
N PHE A 139 -19.26 -3.10 -10.40
CA PHE A 139 -20.57 -3.64 -10.07
C PHE A 139 -21.12 -2.96 -8.81
N GLU A 140 -22.42 -2.98 -8.66
CA GLU A 140 -23.13 -2.35 -7.54
C GLU A 140 -23.48 -3.40 -6.48
N ALA A 141 -23.37 -3.04 -5.20
CA ALA A 141 -23.69 -3.89 -4.07
C ALA A 141 -24.44 -3.09 -2.98
N GLU A 142 -25.70 -3.45 -2.74
CA GLU A 142 -26.50 -2.86 -1.68
C GLU A 142 -26.17 -3.45 -0.31
N GLY A 143 -26.28 -2.65 0.74
CA GLY A 143 -26.04 -3.07 2.12
C GLY A 143 -24.55 -3.05 2.54
N GLU A 144 -23.63 -2.79 1.62
CA GLU A 144 -22.18 -2.83 1.82
C GLU A 144 -21.53 -1.47 2.11
N ALA A 145 -22.31 -0.37 2.08
CA ALA A 145 -21.81 0.97 2.40
C ALA A 145 -21.31 1.09 3.84
N ALA A 146 -20.44 2.07 4.10
CA ALA A 146 -20.14 2.48 5.48
C ALA A 146 -21.39 3.15 6.10
N PHE A 147 -21.48 3.18 7.42
CA PHE A 147 -22.63 3.79 8.09
C PHE A 147 -22.77 5.30 7.84
N TYR A 148 -21.70 5.93 7.37
CA TYR A 148 -21.60 7.37 7.10
C TYR A 148 -21.58 7.75 5.61
N GLY A 149 -21.43 6.79 4.70
CA GLY A 149 -21.37 7.09 3.29
C GLY A 149 -21.10 5.91 2.36
N PRO A 150 -21.33 6.10 1.04
CA PRO A 150 -21.07 5.09 0.03
C PRO A 150 -19.57 4.95 -0.24
N LYS A 151 -19.18 3.80 -0.84
CA LYS A 151 -17.78 3.44 -1.07
C LYS A 151 -17.53 2.95 -2.49
N ILE A 152 -16.32 3.20 -2.97
CA ILE A 152 -15.68 2.45 -4.05
C ILE A 152 -14.68 1.51 -3.39
N ASP A 153 -14.98 0.23 -3.33
CA ASP A 153 -14.08 -0.80 -2.83
C ASP A 153 -13.36 -1.45 -4.02
N PHE A 154 -12.05 -1.47 -4.01
CA PHE A 154 -11.26 -2.11 -5.06
C PHE A 154 -11.00 -3.56 -4.72
N MET A 155 -11.46 -4.44 -5.61
CA MET A 155 -11.29 -5.87 -5.55
C MET A 155 -10.10 -6.24 -6.44
N ALA A 156 -9.00 -6.70 -5.82
CA ALA A 156 -7.81 -7.16 -6.52
C ALA A 156 -7.83 -8.69 -6.65
N GLU A 157 -7.58 -9.20 -7.86
CA GLU A 157 -7.45 -10.63 -8.10
C GLU A 157 -6.01 -11.10 -7.84
N ASP A 158 -5.83 -12.12 -7.01
CA ASP A 158 -4.53 -12.73 -6.77
C ASP A 158 -4.15 -13.74 -7.87
N ALA A 159 -2.93 -14.29 -7.82
CA ALA A 159 -2.43 -15.26 -8.80
C ALA A 159 -3.24 -16.58 -8.84
N MET A 160 -4.07 -16.84 -7.83
CA MET A 160 -4.95 -18.01 -7.76
C MET A 160 -6.38 -17.71 -8.22
N GLY A 161 -6.66 -16.50 -8.71
CA GLY A 161 -7.98 -16.06 -9.16
C GLY A 161 -8.95 -15.71 -8.04
N ARG A 162 -8.47 -15.48 -6.80
CA ARG A 162 -9.30 -15.06 -5.66
C ARG A 162 -9.36 -13.54 -5.59
N GLU A 163 -10.55 -13.00 -5.39
CA GLU A 163 -10.75 -11.56 -5.20
C GLU A 163 -10.58 -11.16 -3.73
N HIS A 164 -9.81 -10.10 -3.50
CA HIS A 164 -9.58 -9.52 -2.19
C HIS A 164 -9.93 -8.04 -2.20
N GLN A 165 -10.78 -7.60 -1.26
CA GLN A 165 -10.98 -6.17 -1.02
C GLN A 165 -9.76 -5.62 -0.30
N LEU A 166 -9.02 -4.73 -0.95
CA LEU A 166 -7.80 -4.13 -0.43
C LEU A 166 -7.92 -2.61 -0.31
N ALA A 167 -8.06 -1.88 -1.43
CA ALA A 167 -8.20 -0.43 -1.38
C ALA A 167 -9.67 0.02 -1.26
N THR A 168 -9.87 1.24 -0.76
CA THR A 168 -11.20 1.85 -0.63
C THR A 168 -11.14 3.37 -0.77
N ILE A 169 -12.19 3.96 -1.35
CA ILE A 169 -12.48 5.40 -1.36
C ILE A 169 -13.92 5.56 -0.88
N GLN A 170 -14.17 6.41 0.14
CA GLN A 170 -15.49 6.54 0.76
C GLN A 170 -15.84 8.02 0.86
N LEU A 171 -17.02 8.41 0.40
CA LEU A 171 -17.53 9.78 0.55
C LEU A 171 -18.32 9.89 1.85
N ASP A 172 -18.01 10.91 2.62
CA ASP A 172 -18.61 11.16 3.92
C ASP A 172 -19.07 12.60 4.05
N PHE A 173 -20.37 12.80 4.13
CA PHE A 173 -21.03 14.06 4.40
C PHE A 173 -21.53 14.15 5.85
N VAL A 174 -21.49 13.06 6.60
CA VAL A 174 -22.08 12.92 7.92
C VAL A 174 -21.11 13.31 9.03
N GLN A 175 -19.89 12.76 9.00
CA GLN A 175 -18.89 13.04 10.04
C GLN A 175 -18.48 14.51 10.09
N PRO A 176 -18.26 15.23 8.98
CA PRO A 176 -17.97 16.65 9.02
C PRO A 176 -19.05 17.46 9.76
N GLU A 177 -20.31 17.08 9.65
CA GLU A 177 -21.40 17.70 10.42
C GLU A 177 -21.28 17.39 11.92
N ARG A 178 -21.09 16.14 12.27
CA ARG A 178 -21.02 15.69 13.66
C ARG A 178 -19.83 16.26 14.41
N PHE A 179 -18.69 16.48 13.71
CA PHE A 179 -17.51 17.14 14.27
C PHE A 179 -17.56 18.67 14.18
N GLY A 180 -18.63 19.26 13.61
CA GLY A 180 -18.80 20.70 13.48
C GLY A 180 -17.71 21.35 12.59
N LEU A 181 -17.19 20.62 11.61
CA LEU A 181 -16.13 21.10 10.74
C LEU A 181 -16.66 22.17 9.77
N THR A 182 -15.93 23.26 9.65
CA THR A 182 -16.28 24.36 8.72
C THR A 182 -15.02 24.96 8.10
N TYR A 183 -15.20 25.54 6.91
CA TYR A 183 -14.27 26.46 6.28
C TYR A 183 -15.03 27.73 5.85
N VAL A 184 -14.32 28.83 5.56
CA VAL A 184 -14.92 30.09 5.07
C VAL A 184 -14.83 30.08 3.54
N ASN A 185 -15.97 30.22 2.86
CA ASN A 185 -16.07 30.28 1.39
C ASN A 185 -15.65 31.66 0.82
N GLU A 186 -15.72 31.81 -0.51
CA GLU A 186 -15.37 33.07 -1.20
C GLU A 186 -16.24 34.26 -0.81
N LYS A 187 -17.43 33.99 -0.28
CA LYS A 187 -18.39 35.02 0.17
C LYS A 187 -18.21 35.40 1.63
N GLY A 188 -17.29 34.77 2.34
CA GLY A 188 -17.08 34.96 3.76
C GLY A 188 -18.04 34.16 4.67
N GLU A 189 -18.80 33.22 4.11
CA GLU A 189 -19.75 32.38 4.82
C GLU A 189 -19.09 31.06 5.26
N LYS A 190 -19.59 30.51 6.38
CA LYS A 190 -19.14 29.19 6.84
C LYS A 190 -19.81 28.09 6.03
N GLU A 191 -19.01 27.22 5.43
CA GLU A 191 -19.47 26.02 4.75
C GLU A 191 -18.87 24.77 5.37
N ARG A 192 -19.55 23.63 5.19
CA ARG A 192 -19.11 22.31 5.65
C ARG A 192 -18.28 21.64 4.57
N PRO A 193 -17.08 21.12 4.88
CA PRO A 193 -16.33 20.33 3.93
C PRO A 193 -16.97 18.95 3.73
N VAL A 194 -16.68 18.32 2.60
CA VAL A 194 -16.85 16.89 2.41
C VAL A 194 -15.59 16.19 2.86
N MET A 195 -15.72 15.03 3.48
CA MET A 195 -14.60 14.19 3.88
C MET A 195 -14.52 12.96 2.98
N ILE A 196 -13.36 12.70 2.41
CA ILE A 196 -13.10 11.49 1.64
C ILE A 196 -12.13 10.64 2.46
N HIS A 197 -12.56 9.44 2.86
CA HIS A 197 -11.71 8.45 3.49
C HIS A 197 -11.07 7.60 2.41
N HIS A 198 -9.81 7.31 2.55
CA HIS A 198 -9.07 6.49 1.58
C HIS A 198 -8.02 5.64 2.28
N ALA A 199 -7.90 4.42 1.81
CA ALA A 199 -6.81 3.53 2.11
C ALA A 199 -6.40 2.82 0.81
N THR A 200 -5.12 2.81 0.50
CA THR A 200 -4.59 2.17 -0.72
C THR A 200 -4.29 0.70 -0.48
N LEU A 201 -3.64 0.37 0.63
CA LEU A 201 -3.34 -1.00 1.05
C LEU A 201 -4.44 -1.57 1.96
N GLY A 202 -5.17 -0.71 2.64
CA GLY A 202 -6.08 -1.07 3.71
C GLY A 202 -5.33 -1.45 4.99
N SER A 203 -5.50 -2.66 5.51
CA SER A 203 -4.61 -3.19 6.54
C SER A 203 -3.33 -3.69 5.90
N ILE A 204 -2.18 -3.18 6.37
CA ILE A 204 -0.85 -3.59 5.87
C ILE A 204 -0.65 -5.10 6.08
N GLU A 205 -1.11 -5.66 7.21
CA GLU A 205 -1.02 -7.09 7.52
C GLU A 205 -1.81 -7.91 6.48
N ARG A 206 -3.04 -7.49 6.16
CA ARG A 206 -3.88 -8.16 5.16
C ARG A 206 -3.28 -8.04 3.77
N PHE A 207 -2.84 -6.86 3.38
CA PHE A 207 -2.15 -6.65 2.11
C PHE A 207 -0.93 -7.56 1.99
N MET A 208 -0.07 -7.61 3.01
CA MET A 208 1.11 -8.48 3.05
C MET A 208 0.75 -9.96 2.91
N SER A 209 -0.31 -10.41 3.59
CA SER A 209 -0.81 -11.79 3.46
C SER A 209 -1.14 -12.13 2.01
N VAL A 210 -1.93 -11.27 1.36
CA VAL A 210 -2.34 -11.46 -0.04
C VAL A 210 -1.16 -11.35 -0.99
N PHE A 211 -0.26 -10.38 -0.77
CA PHE A 211 0.89 -10.13 -1.61
C PHE A 211 1.92 -11.26 -1.57
N ILE A 212 2.19 -11.81 -0.38
CA ILE A 212 3.07 -12.99 -0.22
C ILE A 212 2.51 -14.19 -0.99
N GLU A 213 1.20 -14.44 -0.90
CA GLU A 213 0.56 -15.54 -1.63
C GLU A 213 0.53 -15.28 -3.14
N HIS A 214 0.22 -14.06 -3.57
CA HIS A 214 0.19 -13.66 -4.98
C HIS A 214 1.54 -13.87 -5.66
N THR A 215 2.62 -13.47 -5.01
CA THR A 215 3.99 -13.58 -5.55
C THR A 215 4.65 -14.93 -5.25
N ALA A 216 3.98 -15.83 -4.50
CA ALA A 216 4.60 -17.03 -3.91
C ALA A 216 5.90 -16.71 -3.17
N GLY A 217 6.00 -15.51 -2.58
CA GLY A 217 7.16 -14.97 -1.87
C GLY A 217 8.27 -14.41 -2.77
N TRP A 218 8.14 -14.45 -4.09
CA TRP A 218 9.05 -13.81 -5.04
C TRP A 218 8.64 -12.36 -5.26
N PHE A 219 9.03 -11.50 -4.35
CA PHE A 219 8.71 -10.08 -4.45
C PHE A 219 9.39 -9.42 -5.65
N PRO A 220 8.77 -8.42 -6.28
CA PRO A 220 9.44 -7.54 -7.24
C PRO A 220 10.75 -7.02 -6.66
N PHE A 221 11.76 -6.89 -7.51
CA PHE A 221 13.12 -6.54 -7.08
C PHE A 221 13.17 -5.28 -6.21
N TRP A 222 12.43 -4.25 -6.60
CA TRP A 222 12.42 -2.95 -5.89
C TRP A 222 11.92 -3.03 -4.44
N CYS A 223 11.01 -3.97 -4.09
CA CYS A 223 10.43 -4.09 -2.75
C CYS A 223 10.93 -5.31 -1.96
N ALA A 224 11.76 -6.19 -2.56
CA ALA A 224 12.30 -7.35 -1.85
C ALA A 224 13.13 -6.91 -0.63
N PRO A 225 12.95 -7.53 0.57
CA PRO A 225 13.70 -7.16 1.77
C PRO A 225 15.21 -7.31 1.61
N GLU A 226 15.64 -8.33 0.90
CA GLU A 226 17.00 -8.53 0.41
C GLU A 226 16.92 -8.70 -1.10
N GLN A 227 17.53 -7.77 -1.84
CA GLN A 227 17.44 -7.71 -3.29
C GLN A 227 18.52 -8.57 -3.95
N ILE A 228 19.72 -8.57 -3.38
CA ILE A 228 20.88 -9.26 -3.93
C ILE A 228 21.58 -10.07 -2.84
N ARG A 229 21.90 -11.34 -3.16
CA ARG A 229 22.81 -12.16 -2.40
C ARG A 229 24.06 -12.42 -3.23
N ILE A 230 25.24 -12.00 -2.74
CA ILE A 230 26.53 -12.34 -3.35
C ILE A 230 27.03 -13.65 -2.73
N LEU A 231 27.32 -14.65 -3.55
CA LEU A 231 27.84 -15.95 -3.13
C LEU A 231 29.28 -16.09 -3.59
N THR A 232 30.22 -16.26 -2.65
CA THR A 232 31.63 -16.55 -2.95
C THR A 232 31.86 -18.05 -3.07
N ILE A 233 32.66 -18.48 -4.05
CA ILE A 233 33.09 -19.87 -4.17
C ILE A 233 34.20 -20.19 -3.15
N ASN A 234 35.15 -19.25 -2.96
CA ASN A 234 36.21 -19.31 -1.97
C ASN A 234 36.69 -17.91 -1.59
N ASP A 235 37.61 -17.81 -0.64
CA ASP A 235 38.11 -16.54 -0.10
C ASP A 235 39.03 -15.79 -1.06
N ALA A 236 39.55 -16.44 -2.11
CA ALA A 236 40.47 -15.82 -3.07
C ALA A 236 39.78 -14.72 -3.96
N VAL A 237 38.46 -14.62 -3.91
CA VAL A 237 37.71 -13.66 -4.71
C VAL A 237 37.32 -12.40 -3.92
N GLU A 238 37.78 -12.23 -2.68
CA GLU A 238 37.32 -11.15 -1.78
C GLU A 238 37.59 -9.74 -2.34
N ASP A 239 38.76 -9.49 -2.95
CA ASP A 239 39.07 -8.21 -3.59
C ASP A 239 38.13 -7.91 -4.75
N TYR A 240 37.65 -8.92 -5.46
CA TYR A 240 36.69 -8.76 -6.53
C TYR A 240 35.27 -8.52 -6.00
N VAL A 241 34.91 -9.20 -4.93
CA VAL A 241 33.65 -8.93 -4.22
C VAL A 241 33.61 -7.49 -3.72
N ALA A 242 34.71 -6.96 -3.19
CA ALA A 242 34.78 -5.57 -2.76
C ALA A 242 34.51 -4.57 -3.91
N LYS A 243 34.95 -4.88 -5.15
CA LYS A 243 34.59 -4.06 -6.33
C LYS A 243 33.10 -4.13 -6.63
N ILE A 244 32.48 -5.31 -6.54
CA ILE A 244 31.03 -5.48 -6.72
C ILE A 244 30.27 -4.68 -5.64
N GLU A 245 30.68 -4.79 -4.37
CA GLU A 245 30.07 -4.04 -3.27
C GLU A 245 30.17 -2.52 -3.48
N ALA A 246 31.31 -2.04 -4.02
CA ALA A 246 31.46 -0.61 -4.36
C ALA A 246 30.46 -0.19 -5.46
N ILE A 247 30.30 -1.00 -6.51
CA ILE A 247 29.30 -0.74 -7.56
C ILE A 247 27.89 -0.71 -6.98
N LEU A 248 27.52 -1.69 -6.12
CA LEU A 248 26.19 -1.77 -5.53
C LEU A 248 25.87 -0.58 -4.63
N LYS A 249 26.86 -0.04 -3.91
CA LYS A 249 26.70 1.15 -3.05
C LYS A 249 26.46 2.43 -3.85
N ASP A 250 26.98 2.51 -5.07
CA ASP A 250 26.80 3.66 -5.95
C ASP A 250 25.49 3.61 -6.75
N ILE A 251 24.78 2.46 -6.72
CA ILE A 251 23.48 2.31 -7.38
C ILE A 251 22.39 2.90 -6.49
N THR A 252 21.69 3.89 -7.04
CA THR A 252 20.42 4.36 -6.52
C THR A 252 19.31 3.89 -7.45
N LEU A 253 18.35 3.12 -6.93
CA LEU A 253 17.19 2.69 -7.69
C LEU A 253 16.18 3.82 -7.79
N GLU A 254 15.83 4.19 -9.02
CA GLU A 254 14.68 5.03 -9.28
C GLU A 254 13.42 4.18 -9.17
N THR A 255 12.73 4.30 -8.06
CA THR A 255 11.40 3.71 -7.89
C THR A 255 10.36 4.83 -7.89
N PRO A 256 9.09 4.56 -8.24
CA PRO A 256 8.03 5.56 -8.14
C PRO A 256 7.87 6.14 -6.74
N LEU A 257 8.42 5.47 -5.74
CA LEU A 257 8.28 5.86 -4.34
C LEU A 257 9.46 6.68 -3.82
N ARG A 258 10.71 6.38 -4.22
CA ARG A 258 11.95 7.15 -3.87
C ARG A 258 13.21 6.54 -4.51
N HIS A 259 14.31 7.29 -4.41
CA HIS A 259 15.67 6.75 -4.56
C HIS A 259 15.99 5.84 -3.37
N ASN A 260 16.32 4.59 -3.62
CA ASN A 260 16.65 3.62 -2.59
C ASN A 260 18.00 2.96 -2.89
N ASP A 261 18.79 2.79 -1.86
CA ASP A 261 20.01 2.00 -1.92
C ASP A 261 19.69 0.51 -2.12
N ILE A 262 20.60 -0.21 -2.77
CA ILE A 262 20.48 -1.66 -2.94
C ILE A 262 20.66 -2.37 -1.60
N ARG A 263 19.71 -3.21 -1.24
CA ARG A 263 19.77 -4.08 -0.06
C ARG A 263 20.40 -5.40 -0.45
N TYR A 264 21.66 -5.60 -0.10
CA TYR A 264 22.40 -6.80 -0.42
C TYR A 264 23.10 -7.43 0.79
N ARG A 265 23.46 -8.70 0.66
CA ARG A 265 24.32 -9.43 1.60
C ARG A 265 25.35 -10.27 0.85
N VAL A 266 26.53 -10.46 1.49
CA VAL A 266 27.57 -11.35 1.00
C VAL A 266 27.62 -12.61 1.87
N ASP A 267 27.50 -13.78 1.25
CA ASP A 267 27.62 -15.08 1.94
C ASP A 267 29.07 -15.58 1.87
N ARG A 268 29.83 -15.24 2.91
CA ARG A 268 31.24 -15.63 3.10
C ARG A 268 31.43 -16.95 3.86
N ARG A 269 30.34 -17.68 4.12
CA ARG A 269 30.44 -18.95 4.87
C ARG A 269 31.26 -19.98 4.11
N ASN A 270 32.01 -20.77 4.83
CA ASN A 270 32.73 -21.94 4.26
C ASN A 270 31.77 -23.09 4.03
N GLU A 271 30.93 -22.97 2.99
CA GLU A 271 29.92 -23.94 2.60
C GLU A 271 29.95 -24.16 1.09
N SER A 272 29.46 -25.33 0.64
CA SER A 272 29.41 -25.59 -0.80
C SER A 272 28.52 -24.59 -1.53
N LEU A 273 28.91 -24.19 -2.75
CA LEU A 273 28.12 -23.27 -3.59
C LEU A 273 26.69 -23.75 -3.77
N GLY A 274 26.48 -25.06 -4.01
CA GLY A 274 25.14 -25.63 -4.16
C GLY A 274 24.26 -25.48 -2.92
N LYS A 275 24.85 -25.49 -1.70
CA LYS A 275 24.13 -25.23 -0.45
C LYS A 275 23.76 -23.74 -0.37
N LYS A 276 24.71 -22.83 -0.62
CA LYS A 276 24.48 -21.39 -0.62
C LYS A 276 23.38 -20.98 -1.61
N ILE A 277 23.42 -21.49 -2.86
CA ILE A 277 22.38 -21.25 -3.87
C ILE A 277 21.02 -21.73 -3.38
N ARG A 278 20.93 -22.97 -2.88
CA ARG A 278 19.67 -23.54 -2.39
C ARG A 278 19.07 -22.72 -1.26
N GLU A 279 19.88 -22.25 -0.32
CA GLU A 279 19.41 -21.41 0.79
C GLU A 279 18.94 -20.05 0.32
N ALA A 280 19.68 -19.38 -0.57
CA ALA A 280 19.26 -18.10 -1.17
C ALA A 280 17.95 -18.24 -1.96
N THR A 281 17.81 -19.31 -2.76
CA THR A 281 16.59 -19.62 -3.49
C THR A 281 15.39 -19.90 -2.56
N LYS A 282 15.62 -20.64 -1.46
CA LYS A 282 14.59 -20.87 -0.43
C LYS A 282 14.12 -19.58 0.23
N MET A 283 15.01 -18.61 0.41
CA MET A 283 14.69 -17.29 0.94
C MET A 283 14.06 -16.37 -0.09
N LYS A 284 13.84 -16.84 -1.32
CA LYS A 284 13.24 -16.06 -2.41
C LYS A 284 14.01 -14.77 -2.72
N ILE A 285 15.35 -14.85 -2.67
CA ILE A 285 16.20 -13.71 -3.07
C ILE A 285 16.09 -13.53 -4.58
N PRO A 286 15.64 -12.37 -5.08
CA PRO A 286 15.33 -12.19 -6.51
C PRO A 286 16.57 -12.20 -7.40
N CYS A 287 17.73 -11.77 -6.88
CA CYS A 287 18.98 -11.75 -7.63
C CYS A 287 20.13 -12.36 -6.81
N ILE A 288 20.79 -13.36 -7.37
CA ILE A 288 21.95 -14.03 -6.76
C ILE A 288 23.14 -13.76 -7.67
N LEU A 289 24.17 -13.11 -7.14
CA LEU A 289 25.46 -12.92 -7.81
C LEU A 289 26.42 -14.00 -7.34
N ILE A 290 26.97 -14.78 -8.27
CA ILE A 290 27.93 -15.84 -7.96
C ILE A 290 29.29 -15.37 -8.45
N VAL A 291 30.31 -15.51 -7.59
CA VAL A 291 31.67 -15.05 -7.86
C VAL A 291 32.66 -16.17 -7.58
N GLY A 292 33.36 -16.58 -8.62
CA GLY A 292 34.43 -17.55 -8.56
C GLY A 292 35.72 -17.08 -9.25
N PRO A 293 36.83 -17.83 -9.19
CA PRO A 293 38.08 -17.44 -9.84
C PRO A 293 37.95 -17.19 -11.35
N LYS A 294 37.08 -17.92 -12.05
CA LYS A 294 36.83 -17.73 -13.48
C LYS A 294 36.14 -16.38 -13.78
N ASP A 295 35.25 -15.96 -12.89
CA ASP A 295 34.59 -14.66 -13.02
C ASP A 295 35.58 -13.51 -12.84
N VAL A 296 36.53 -13.68 -11.90
CA VAL A 296 37.63 -12.72 -11.67
C VAL A 296 38.54 -12.60 -12.91
N GLU A 297 38.94 -13.72 -13.51
CA GLU A 297 39.78 -13.74 -14.71
C GLU A 297 39.11 -13.13 -15.92
N ALA A 298 37.79 -13.33 -16.08
CA ALA A 298 37.01 -12.85 -17.21
C ALA A 298 36.42 -11.45 -16.98
N GLU A 299 36.61 -10.86 -15.80
CA GLU A 299 35.95 -9.62 -15.37
C GLU A 299 34.42 -9.66 -15.54
N THR A 300 33.81 -10.76 -15.12
CA THR A 300 32.37 -11.00 -15.20
C THR A 300 31.78 -11.32 -13.83
N VAL A 301 30.45 -11.36 -13.77
CA VAL A 301 29.67 -11.84 -12.62
C VAL A 301 28.58 -12.77 -13.15
N SER A 302 28.50 -13.97 -12.60
CA SER A 302 27.41 -14.89 -12.90
C SER A 302 26.17 -14.45 -12.12
N VAL A 303 25.10 -14.11 -12.84
CA VAL A 303 23.82 -13.62 -12.27
C VAL A 303 22.77 -14.70 -12.40
N ARG A 304 22.10 -15.01 -11.29
CA ARG A 304 20.98 -15.95 -11.26
C ARG A 304 19.73 -15.24 -10.74
N LEU A 305 18.71 -15.20 -11.57
CA LEU A 305 17.37 -14.76 -11.23
C LEU A 305 16.45 -15.96 -10.99
N HIS A 306 15.17 -15.74 -10.67
CA HIS A 306 14.22 -16.82 -10.45
C HIS A 306 14.07 -17.75 -11.67
N GLU A 307 13.99 -17.17 -12.88
CA GLU A 307 13.70 -17.90 -14.11
C GLU A 307 14.83 -17.86 -15.15
N SER A 308 15.92 -17.16 -14.88
CA SER A 308 17.04 -17.02 -15.81
C SER A 308 18.39 -17.00 -15.13
N GLU A 309 19.42 -17.31 -15.92
CA GLU A 309 20.82 -17.19 -15.54
C GLU A 309 21.54 -16.41 -16.65
N ASP A 310 22.35 -15.44 -16.25
CA ASP A 310 23.13 -14.59 -17.14
C ASP A 310 24.60 -14.52 -16.70
N THR A 311 25.48 -14.08 -17.61
CA THR A 311 26.84 -13.68 -17.27
C THR A 311 27.04 -12.24 -17.71
N VAL A 312 27.29 -11.35 -16.76
CA VAL A 312 27.34 -9.90 -16.96
C VAL A 312 28.76 -9.41 -16.74
N LYS A 313 29.28 -8.55 -17.63
CA LYS A 313 30.58 -7.91 -17.40
C LYS A 313 30.49 -7.00 -16.17
N LEU A 314 31.56 -6.95 -15.39
CA LEU A 314 31.60 -6.11 -14.19
C LEU A 314 31.31 -4.63 -14.51
N ALA A 315 31.76 -4.13 -15.66
CA ALA A 315 31.51 -2.76 -16.11
C ALA A 315 30.03 -2.47 -16.37
N ASP A 316 29.26 -3.48 -16.76
CA ASP A 316 27.84 -3.35 -17.14
C ASP A 316 26.88 -3.71 -15.97
N LEU A 317 27.43 -4.18 -14.84
CA LEU A 317 26.65 -4.69 -13.71
C LEU A 317 25.68 -3.65 -13.14
N ALA A 318 26.11 -2.41 -13.01
CA ALA A 318 25.25 -1.33 -12.48
C ALA A 318 24.02 -1.10 -13.36
N GLU A 319 24.19 -1.07 -14.68
CA GLU A 319 23.09 -0.88 -15.62
C GLU A 319 22.15 -2.11 -15.63
N TYR A 320 22.73 -3.32 -15.61
CA TYR A 320 21.95 -4.54 -15.53
C TYR A 320 21.03 -4.56 -14.30
N ILE A 321 21.56 -4.21 -13.12
CA ILE A 321 20.80 -4.20 -11.87
C ILE A 321 19.71 -3.13 -11.88
N LYS A 322 19.97 -1.93 -12.42
CA LYS A 322 18.96 -0.87 -12.54
C LYS A 322 17.75 -1.27 -13.40
N ASN A 323 17.94 -2.21 -14.32
CA ASN A 323 16.88 -2.71 -15.21
C ASN A 323 16.09 -3.89 -14.63
N LEU A 324 16.44 -4.41 -13.45
CA LEU A 324 15.67 -5.45 -12.76
C LEU A 324 14.34 -4.88 -12.24
N LYS A 325 13.26 -5.63 -12.48
CA LYS A 325 11.89 -5.25 -12.11
C LYS A 325 11.41 -5.88 -10.81
#